data_e02a5552fc53e1ab4df1cbfe1a129c4c
#
_entry.id   e02a5552fc53e1ab4df1cbfe1a129c4c
#
_cell.length_a   1.000
_cell.length_b   1.000
_cell.length_c   1.000
_cell.angle_alpha   90.00
_cell.angle_beta   90.00
_cell.angle_gamma   90.00
#
_symmetry.space_group_name_H-M   'P 1'
#
loop_
_entity.id
_entity.type
_entity.pdbx_description
1 polymer ?
#
loop_
_entity_poly.entity_id
_entity_poly.type
_entity_poly.pdbx_seq_one_letter_code
_entity_poly.pdbx_strand_id
1 'polypeptide(L)'
;QPAAALPSATDLGVSEEKLEKWRKLGGGDLEPVLASGAVALLDAQWIISHAEAGGVLTHRQALPKEAFLSFADLVEATTEYDWLPVGALSYPWLTKDHPDPRGANLSRVARALKALLSRPDLIPRLGVFWDFGSLHQHPDPPNGVMRTEEQNALFKQGLGCLGTLYSHPYTFVLRLTSFPDGHKAEDQAEGTNVAKYFDRGWCYTEQSWAGLTKAGALSLDLGKMRAGVEYDWGSLTRDCVQGGGRRPPLLPSAFAAELETKSFTNGKDDKPLVKRLYEAAFEEQFGKATVLFYAYLDWGDAEAAQLAEVLASGAAQRLERLGLDDNEIGDEGCKALAAALKEGAAPSLKARDAPPRHTPLPRPMLIAPPLACRRSGWTTSSLSWWPCA
;
A
#
# COMPACT_ATOMS: atom_id res chain seq x y z
N GLN A 1 -28.21 -2.60 -10.47
CA GLN A 1 -28.47 -1.16 -10.68
C GLN A 1 -27.41 -0.64 -11.62
N PRO A 2 -27.75 0.24 -12.61
CA PRO A 2 -26.71 0.87 -13.42
C PRO A 2 -25.74 1.62 -12.50
N ALA A 3 -24.46 1.53 -12.80
CA ALA A 3 -23.43 2.28 -12.07
C ALA A 3 -23.81 3.77 -12.11
N ALA A 4 -23.80 4.43 -10.96
CA ALA A 4 -24.01 5.88 -10.90
C ALA A 4 -22.94 6.55 -11.77
N ALA A 5 -23.34 7.57 -12.54
CA ALA A 5 -22.39 8.32 -13.35
C ALA A 5 -21.33 8.93 -12.43
N LEU A 6 -20.07 8.84 -12.84
CA LEU A 6 -18.97 9.46 -12.12
C LEU A 6 -19.13 10.99 -12.14
N PRO A 7 -18.80 11.71 -11.05
CA PRO A 7 -18.98 13.15 -10.98
C PRO A 7 -18.10 13.87 -12.01
N SER A 8 -18.64 14.96 -12.58
CA SER A 8 -17.88 15.87 -13.44
C SER A 8 -17.03 16.84 -12.62
N ALA A 9 -16.08 17.50 -13.27
CA ALA A 9 -15.28 18.55 -12.62
C ALA A 9 -16.16 19.68 -12.06
N THR A 10 -17.22 20.06 -12.77
CA THR A 10 -18.21 21.06 -12.32
C THR A 10 -18.96 20.60 -11.09
N ASP A 11 -19.37 19.32 -11.01
CA ASP A 11 -20.06 18.77 -9.83
C ASP A 11 -19.17 18.79 -8.60
N LEU A 12 -17.86 18.60 -8.79
CA LEU A 12 -16.86 18.61 -7.73
C LEU A 12 -16.34 20.01 -7.38
N GLY A 13 -16.56 21.00 -8.24
CA GLY A 13 -15.97 22.34 -8.10
C GLY A 13 -14.45 22.38 -8.28
N VAL A 14 -13.90 21.44 -9.06
CA VAL A 14 -12.46 21.32 -9.35
C VAL A 14 -12.18 21.66 -10.82
N SER A 15 -10.89 21.87 -11.18
CA SER A 15 -10.52 22.07 -12.59
C SER A 15 -10.57 20.75 -13.37
N GLU A 16 -10.94 20.82 -14.66
CA GLU A 16 -10.95 19.67 -15.56
C GLU A 16 -9.55 19.04 -15.67
N GLU A 17 -8.51 19.87 -15.75
CA GLU A 17 -7.12 19.44 -15.79
C GLU A 17 -6.74 18.56 -14.59
N LYS A 18 -7.15 18.95 -13.38
CA LYS A 18 -6.89 18.19 -12.15
C LYS A 18 -7.64 16.86 -12.14
N LEU A 19 -8.90 16.85 -12.57
CA LEU A 19 -9.70 15.63 -12.64
C LEU A 19 -9.17 14.66 -13.70
N GLU A 20 -8.77 15.15 -14.87
CA GLU A 20 -8.13 14.33 -15.91
C GLU A 20 -6.83 13.73 -15.41
N LYS A 21 -6.02 14.51 -14.69
CA LYS A 21 -4.77 14.03 -14.11
C LYS A 21 -5.00 12.95 -13.04
N TRP A 22 -5.94 13.17 -12.14
CA TRP A 22 -6.39 12.16 -11.18
C TRP A 22 -6.78 10.85 -11.88
N ARG A 23 -7.61 10.92 -12.93
CA ARG A 23 -8.06 9.76 -13.69
C ARG A 23 -6.94 9.09 -14.48
N LYS A 24 -6.02 9.86 -15.04
CA LYS A 24 -4.83 9.35 -15.73
C LYS A 24 -3.94 8.51 -14.81
N LEU A 25 -3.88 8.85 -13.53
CA LEU A 25 -3.19 8.07 -12.50
C LEU A 25 -4.04 6.89 -11.96
N GLY A 26 -5.14 6.54 -12.60
CA GLY A 26 -6.03 5.44 -12.19
C GLY A 26 -6.94 5.80 -11.01
N GLY A 27 -7.02 7.06 -10.62
CA GLY A 27 -7.91 7.53 -9.54
C GLY A 27 -9.37 7.21 -9.77
N GLY A 28 -9.78 6.99 -11.03
CA GLY A 28 -11.12 6.51 -11.39
C GLY A 28 -11.51 5.19 -10.71
N ASP A 29 -10.56 4.35 -10.36
CA ASP A 29 -10.81 3.11 -9.62
C ASP A 29 -11.24 3.38 -8.16
N LEU A 30 -10.88 4.55 -7.61
CA LEU A 30 -11.22 4.98 -6.25
C LEU A 30 -12.50 5.83 -6.19
N GLU A 31 -12.90 6.48 -7.29
CA GLU A 31 -14.06 7.39 -7.33
C GLU A 31 -15.35 6.75 -6.80
N PRO A 32 -15.76 5.54 -7.23
CA PRO A 32 -17.01 4.94 -6.77
C PRO A 32 -17.05 4.70 -5.26
N VAL A 33 -15.90 4.33 -4.68
CA VAL A 33 -15.76 4.04 -3.25
C VAL A 33 -15.84 5.31 -2.43
N LEU A 34 -15.11 6.35 -2.85
CA LEU A 34 -15.07 7.65 -2.19
C LEU A 34 -16.41 8.39 -2.34
N ALA A 35 -17.00 8.39 -3.53
CA ALA A 35 -18.28 9.04 -3.80
C ALA A 35 -19.45 8.40 -3.06
N SER A 36 -19.44 7.06 -2.87
CA SER A 36 -20.50 6.35 -2.13
C SER A 36 -20.51 6.62 -0.64
N GLY A 37 -19.42 7.17 -0.09
CA GLY A 37 -19.24 7.29 1.35
C GLY A 37 -18.97 5.95 2.07
N ALA A 38 -18.74 4.86 1.34
CA ALA A 38 -18.37 3.57 1.94
C ALA A 38 -17.03 3.68 2.67
N VAL A 39 -16.11 4.47 2.12
CA VAL A 39 -14.82 4.82 2.72
C VAL A 39 -14.73 6.34 2.88
N ALA A 40 -14.24 6.80 4.03
CA ALA A 40 -13.85 8.19 4.23
C ALA A 40 -12.34 8.25 4.53
N LEU A 41 -11.62 9.17 3.92
CA LEU A 41 -10.19 9.33 4.15
C LEU A 41 -9.93 10.43 5.16
N LEU A 42 -9.13 10.12 6.18
CA LEU A 42 -8.73 11.09 7.19
C LEU A 42 -7.69 12.06 6.62
N ASP A 43 -7.83 13.35 6.92
CA ASP A 43 -6.83 14.36 6.57
C ASP A 43 -5.55 14.12 7.39
N ALA A 44 -4.43 13.91 6.72
CA ALA A 44 -3.14 13.72 7.37
C ALA A 44 -2.76 14.91 8.28
N GLN A 45 -3.13 16.13 7.92
CA GLN A 45 -2.88 17.30 8.77
C GLN A 45 -3.73 17.28 10.04
N TRP A 46 -4.99 16.82 9.94
CA TRP A 46 -5.84 16.63 11.12
C TRP A 46 -5.26 15.52 12.03
N ILE A 47 -4.81 14.39 11.46
CA ILE A 47 -4.16 13.31 12.23
C ILE A 47 -2.96 13.85 13.01
N ILE A 48 -2.09 14.66 12.36
CA ILE A 48 -0.93 15.26 13.00
C ILE A 48 -1.36 16.14 14.18
N SER A 49 -2.26 17.08 13.95
CA SER A 49 -2.72 18.02 14.97
C SER A 49 -3.40 17.30 16.14
N HIS A 50 -4.22 16.28 15.85
CA HIS A 50 -4.90 15.48 16.86
C HIS A 50 -3.92 14.68 17.74
N ALA A 51 -2.88 14.10 17.13
CA ALA A 51 -1.83 13.39 17.84
C ALA A 51 -0.98 14.35 18.71
N GLU A 52 -0.61 15.53 18.18
CA GLU A 52 0.16 16.56 18.93
C GLU A 52 -0.63 17.11 20.13
N ALA A 53 -1.97 17.11 20.05
CA ALA A 53 -2.84 17.45 21.17
C ALA A 53 -3.01 16.30 22.19
N GLY A 54 -2.34 15.17 22.03
CA GLY A 54 -2.48 13.99 22.90
C GLY A 54 -3.78 13.21 22.69
N GLY A 55 -4.41 13.34 21.53
CA GLY A 55 -5.66 12.67 21.18
C GLY A 55 -5.51 11.16 21.03
N VAL A 56 -6.65 10.47 21.01
CA VAL A 56 -6.81 9.06 20.65
C VAL A 56 -7.83 8.98 19.51
N LEU A 57 -7.53 8.21 18.48
CA LEU A 57 -8.45 8.07 17.35
C LEU A 57 -9.73 7.38 17.81
N THR A 58 -10.88 7.97 17.54
CA THR A 58 -12.18 7.36 17.77
C THR A 58 -12.73 6.70 16.49
N HIS A 59 -13.82 5.93 16.62
CA HIS A 59 -14.46 5.33 15.46
C HIS A 59 -15.06 6.42 14.54
N ARG A 60 -15.21 6.10 13.26
CA ARG A 60 -15.61 7.02 12.19
C ARG A 60 -16.78 7.94 12.56
N GLN A 61 -17.86 7.38 13.15
CA GLN A 61 -19.08 8.14 13.44
C GLN A 61 -18.92 9.17 14.57
N ALA A 62 -17.87 9.05 15.39
CA ALA A 62 -17.56 10.00 16.46
C ALA A 62 -16.53 11.06 16.04
N LEU A 63 -15.93 10.93 14.86
CA LEU A 63 -14.98 11.92 14.36
C LEU A 63 -15.67 13.18 13.84
N PRO A 64 -15.10 14.37 14.02
CA PRO A 64 -15.62 15.61 13.47
C PRO A 64 -15.46 15.63 11.95
N LYS A 65 -16.26 16.44 11.25
CA LYS A 65 -16.24 16.53 9.79
C LYS A 65 -14.88 16.97 9.25
N GLU A 66 -14.20 17.83 9.97
CA GLU A 66 -12.88 18.38 9.66
C GLU A 66 -11.77 17.32 9.69
N ALA A 67 -12.06 16.15 10.26
CA ALA A 67 -11.13 15.02 10.22
C ALA A 67 -10.99 14.38 8.84
N PHE A 68 -11.88 14.69 7.90
CA PHE A 68 -11.95 14.01 6.61
C PHE A 68 -11.65 14.94 5.44
N LEU A 69 -10.98 14.39 4.43
CA LEU A 69 -10.85 15.03 3.12
C LEU A 69 -12.04 14.65 2.24
N SER A 70 -12.57 15.64 1.55
CA SER A 70 -13.54 15.41 0.48
C SER A 70 -12.84 14.83 -0.77
N PHE A 71 -13.62 14.24 -1.68
CA PHE A 71 -13.08 13.80 -2.96
C PHE A 71 -12.52 14.98 -3.78
N ALA A 72 -13.16 16.13 -3.73
CA ALA A 72 -12.66 17.36 -4.37
C ALA A 72 -11.28 17.77 -3.83
N ASP A 73 -11.06 17.72 -2.50
CA ASP A 73 -9.75 18.00 -1.88
C ASP A 73 -8.66 17.07 -2.41
N LEU A 74 -8.97 15.78 -2.61
CA LEU A 74 -8.01 14.82 -3.14
C LEU A 74 -7.66 15.10 -4.61
N VAL A 75 -8.64 15.44 -5.43
CA VAL A 75 -8.42 15.81 -6.83
C VAL A 75 -7.55 17.06 -6.90
N GLU A 76 -7.86 18.11 -6.13
CA GLU A 76 -7.07 19.34 -6.08
C GLU A 76 -5.65 19.12 -5.56
N ALA A 77 -5.45 18.14 -4.65
CA ALA A 77 -4.14 17.79 -4.12
C ALA A 77 -3.26 16.97 -5.09
N THR A 78 -3.80 16.56 -6.25
CA THR A 78 -3.03 15.79 -7.24
C THR A 78 -1.96 16.68 -7.88
N THR A 79 -0.71 16.23 -7.82
CA THR A 79 0.48 16.96 -8.29
C THR A 79 1.01 16.43 -9.63
N GLU A 80 2.15 16.97 -10.09
CA GLU A 80 2.85 16.52 -11.31
C GLU A 80 3.53 15.15 -11.17
N TYR A 81 3.55 14.58 -9.96
CA TYR A 81 4.18 13.30 -9.70
C TYR A 81 3.23 12.13 -9.97
N ASP A 82 3.80 10.96 -10.24
CA ASP A 82 3.06 9.75 -10.57
C ASP A 82 2.58 9.03 -9.29
N TRP A 83 1.81 9.73 -8.45
CA TRP A 83 1.08 9.18 -7.30
C TRP A 83 -0.18 9.97 -6.99
N LEU A 84 -1.11 9.30 -6.36
CA LEU A 84 -2.33 9.89 -5.84
C LEU A 84 -2.13 10.35 -4.38
N PRO A 85 -2.79 11.41 -3.94
CA PRO A 85 -2.74 11.89 -2.56
C PRO A 85 -3.58 11.00 -1.62
N VAL A 86 -3.40 9.70 -1.72
CA VAL A 86 -4.11 8.67 -0.95
C VAL A 86 -3.12 7.70 -0.34
N GLY A 87 -3.26 7.47 0.95
CA GLY A 87 -2.50 6.49 1.70
C GLY A 87 -3.41 5.50 2.42
N ALA A 88 -2.97 4.26 2.59
CA ALA A 88 -3.66 3.25 3.38
C ALA A 88 -2.75 2.77 4.52
N LEU A 89 -3.27 2.71 5.74
CA LEU A 89 -2.54 2.24 6.91
C LEU A 89 -2.84 0.77 7.16
N SER A 90 -1.76 -0.04 7.24
CA SER A 90 -1.80 -1.44 7.63
C SER A 90 -1.15 -1.61 9.00
N TYR A 91 -1.89 -2.15 9.98
CA TYR A 91 -1.41 -2.23 11.35
C TYR A 91 -2.16 -3.29 12.17
N PRO A 92 -1.53 -3.87 13.21
CA PRO A 92 -2.22 -4.77 14.11
C PRO A 92 -3.01 -3.97 15.16
N TRP A 93 -4.30 -4.28 15.33
CA TRP A 93 -5.06 -3.78 16.46
C TRP A 93 -4.42 -4.22 17.77
N LEU A 94 -4.27 -3.28 18.72
CA LEU A 94 -3.58 -3.54 19.98
C LEU A 94 -4.47 -4.24 21.01
N THR A 95 -5.78 -4.00 20.95
CA THR A 95 -6.77 -4.68 21.79
C THR A 95 -7.94 -5.17 20.94
N LYS A 96 -8.80 -6.02 21.49
CA LYS A 96 -10.00 -6.53 20.78
C LYS A 96 -11.04 -5.42 20.52
N ASP A 97 -11.07 -4.42 21.39
CA ASP A 97 -12.13 -3.39 21.38
C ASP A 97 -11.67 -2.07 20.76
N HIS A 98 -10.35 -1.83 20.73
CA HIS A 98 -9.77 -0.59 20.20
C HIS A 98 -8.42 -0.81 19.55
N PRO A 99 -8.18 -0.27 18.34
CA PRO A 99 -6.93 -0.48 17.62
C PRO A 99 -5.71 0.15 18.30
N ASP A 100 -5.89 1.27 18.99
CA ASP A 100 -4.81 2.06 19.61
C ASP A 100 -5.32 2.85 20.84
N PRO A 101 -5.60 2.19 21.97
CA PRO A 101 -6.29 2.81 23.10
C PRO A 101 -5.47 3.90 23.81
N ARG A 102 -4.16 4.01 23.54
CA ARG A 102 -3.26 5.00 24.13
C ARG A 102 -2.71 6.01 23.13
N GLY A 103 -3.11 5.97 21.87
CA GLY A 103 -2.60 6.86 20.83
C GLY A 103 -1.13 6.65 20.44
N ALA A 104 -0.54 5.50 20.81
CA ALA A 104 0.88 5.23 20.54
C ALA A 104 1.14 5.03 19.03
N ASN A 105 0.28 4.32 18.34
CA ASN A 105 0.32 4.18 16.89
C ASN A 105 -0.05 5.50 16.21
N LEU A 106 -1.04 6.23 16.73
CA LEU A 106 -1.43 7.55 16.24
C LEU A 106 -0.23 8.51 16.25
N SER A 107 0.53 8.57 17.34
CA SER A 107 1.73 9.40 17.43
C SER A 107 2.83 8.98 16.44
N ARG A 108 3.01 7.68 16.22
CA ARG A 108 4.00 7.17 15.25
C ARG A 108 3.60 7.53 13.82
N VAL A 109 2.33 7.32 13.47
CA VAL A 109 1.78 7.67 12.15
C VAL A 109 1.85 9.16 11.91
N ALA A 110 1.50 10.00 12.90
CA ALA A 110 1.59 11.45 12.80
C ALA A 110 3.01 11.93 12.48
N ARG A 111 4.04 11.35 13.11
CA ARG A 111 5.45 11.66 12.81
C ARG A 111 5.82 11.31 11.38
N ALA A 112 5.37 10.17 10.86
CA ALA A 112 5.58 9.77 9.47
C ALA A 112 4.85 10.71 8.51
N LEU A 113 3.60 11.06 8.80
CA LEU A 113 2.80 11.98 7.98
C LEU A 113 3.42 13.39 7.96
N LYS A 114 3.93 13.88 9.10
CA LYS A 114 4.66 15.16 9.18
C LYS A 114 5.89 15.16 8.28
N ALA A 115 6.64 14.06 8.24
CA ALA A 115 7.78 13.89 7.35
C ALA A 115 7.34 13.86 5.86
N LEU A 116 6.26 13.16 5.51
CA LEU A 116 5.73 13.12 4.16
C LEU A 116 5.26 14.51 3.70
N LEU A 117 4.54 15.24 4.54
CA LEU A 117 4.04 16.59 4.24
C LEU A 117 5.11 17.69 4.37
N SER A 118 6.35 17.35 4.77
CA SER A 118 7.46 18.32 4.79
C SER A 118 7.88 18.80 3.39
N ARG A 119 7.39 18.13 2.33
CA ARG A 119 7.56 18.50 0.94
C ARG A 119 6.19 18.75 0.28
N PRO A 120 5.59 19.94 0.54
CA PRO A 120 4.28 20.26 -0.01
C PRO A 120 4.27 20.40 -1.54
N ASP A 121 5.45 20.57 -2.14
CA ASP A 121 5.64 20.51 -3.60
C ASP A 121 5.41 19.09 -4.13
N LEU A 122 5.66 18.05 -3.33
CA LEU A 122 5.45 16.65 -3.67
C LEU A 122 4.07 16.16 -3.23
N ILE A 123 3.73 16.41 -1.96
CA ILE A 123 2.46 15.99 -1.33
C ILE A 123 1.89 17.19 -0.58
N PRO A 124 1.04 18.01 -1.20
CA PRO A 124 0.43 19.17 -0.54
C PRO A 124 -0.61 18.77 0.53
N ARG A 125 -1.34 17.68 0.29
CA ARG A 125 -2.29 17.05 1.21
C ARG A 125 -2.27 15.54 0.99
N LEU A 126 -2.70 14.78 2.01
CA LEU A 126 -2.78 13.32 1.93
C LEU A 126 -4.03 12.84 2.68
N GLY A 127 -4.89 12.10 2.00
CA GLY A 127 -6.00 11.38 2.61
C GLY A 127 -5.55 9.99 3.07
N VAL A 128 -5.79 9.65 4.33
CA VAL A 128 -5.34 8.39 4.92
C VAL A 128 -6.52 7.47 5.19
N PHE A 129 -6.55 6.31 4.57
CA PHE A 129 -7.40 5.22 4.97
C PHE A 129 -6.85 4.60 6.25
N TRP A 130 -7.60 4.70 7.33
CA TRP A 130 -7.35 4.07 8.62
C TRP A 130 -8.64 3.37 9.02
N ASP A 131 -8.71 2.05 8.92
CA ASP A 131 -9.94 1.24 8.98
C ASP A 131 -10.94 1.69 10.06
N PHE A 132 -10.45 1.92 11.28
CA PHE A 132 -11.28 2.33 12.43
C PHE A 132 -11.93 3.71 12.24
N GLY A 133 -11.19 4.66 11.65
CA GLY A 133 -11.69 6.01 11.35
C GLY A 133 -12.31 6.15 9.96
N SER A 134 -12.05 5.20 9.04
CA SER A 134 -12.46 5.29 7.63
C SER A 134 -13.71 4.48 7.31
N LEU A 135 -13.97 3.39 8.05
CA LEU A 135 -15.12 2.51 7.89
C LEU A 135 -16.11 2.69 9.05
N HIS A 136 -17.41 2.53 8.79
CA HIS A 136 -18.40 2.54 9.86
C HIS A 136 -18.14 1.40 10.85
N GLN A 137 -18.07 1.74 12.14
CA GLN A 137 -17.87 0.78 13.21
C GLN A 137 -19.18 0.52 13.97
N HIS A 138 -19.23 -0.50 14.81
CA HIS A 138 -20.24 -0.60 15.85
C HIS A 138 -19.88 0.40 16.96
N PRO A 139 -20.68 1.45 17.21
CA PRO A 139 -20.27 2.53 18.09
C PRO A 139 -20.04 2.11 19.54
N ASP A 140 -20.92 1.27 20.07
CA ASP A 140 -20.83 0.80 21.46
C ASP A 140 -21.50 -0.59 21.59
N PRO A 141 -20.85 -1.67 21.08
CA PRO A 141 -21.42 -3.01 21.10
C PRO A 141 -21.77 -3.52 22.51
N PRO A 142 -20.99 -3.25 23.58
CA PRO A 142 -21.31 -3.65 24.92
C PRO A 142 -22.66 -3.08 25.42
N ASN A 143 -23.03 -1.87 24.98
CA ASN A 143 -24.32 -1.23 25.32
C ASN A 143 -25.36 -1.39 24.21
N GLY A 144 -25.14 -2.28 23.24
CA GLY A 144 -26.10 -2.58 22.18
C GLY A 144 -26.18 -1.54 21.06
N VAL A 145 -25.28 -0.56 21.02
CA VAL A 145 -25.23 0.45 19.93
C VAL A 145 -24.50 -0.11 18.75
N MET A 146 -25.26 -0.56 17.77
CA MET A 146 -24.73 -1.22 16.57
C MET A 146 -24.82 -0.28 15.37
N ARG A 147 -24.09 -0.63 14.28
CA ARG A 147 -24.28 0.02 12.97
C ARG A 147 -25.73 -0.07 12.54
N THR A 148 -26.26 1.00 11.93
CA THR A 148 -27.55 0.95 11.22
C THR A 148 -27.46 0.01 10.00
N GLU A 149 -28.59 -0.34 9.40
CA GLU A 149 -28.61 -1.15 8.18
C GLU A 149 -27.88 -0.47 7.04
N GLU A 150 -28.05 0.85 6.86
CA GLU A 150 -27.33 1.65 5.88
C GLU A 150 -25.83 1.63 6.15
N GLN A 151 -25.39 1.84 7.38
CA GLN A 151 -23.97 1.77 7.77
C GLN A 151 -23.39 0.36 7.57
N ASN A 152 -24.19 -0.70 7.78
CA ASN A 152 -23.78 -2.07 7.47
C ASN A 152 -23.58 -2.29 5.96
N ALA A 153 -24.46 -1.73 5.13
CA ALA A 153 -24.33 -1.80 3.68
C ALA A 153 -23.04 -1.08 3.22
N LEU A 154 -22.80 0.13 3.71
CA LEU A 154 -21.58 0.91 3.41
C LEU A 154 -20.32 0.21 3.93
N PHE A 155 -20.37 -0.39 5.13
CA PHE A 155 -19.23 -1.16 5.66
C PHE A 155 -18.87 -2.35 4.76
N LYS A 156 -19.87 -3.14 4.32
CA LYS A 156 -19.65 -4.26 3.40
C LYS A 156 -19.09 -3.80 2.06
N GLN A 157 -19.59 -2.70 1.53
CA GLN A 157 -19.05 -2.08 0.31
C GLN A 157 -17.61 -1.64 0.53
N GLY A 158 -17.28 -0.96 1.63
CA GLY A 158 -15.93 -0.54 1.98
C GLY A 158 -14.97 -1.72 2.10
N LEU A 159 -15.38 -2.83 2.75
CA LEU A 159 -14.58 -4.06 2.80
C LEU A 159 -14.29 -4.61 1.39
N GLY A 160 -15.26 -4.57 0.48
CA GLY A 160 -15.09 -5.02 -0.90
C GLY A 160 -14.06 -4.22 -1.70
N CYS A 161 -13.76 -3.00 -1.27
CA CYS A 161 -12.84 -2.08 -1.95
C CYS A 161 -11.42 -2.03 -1.34
N LEU A 162 -11.16 -2.78 -0.26
CA LEU A 162 -9.85 -2.77 0.40
C LEU A 162 -8.75 -3.20 -0.57
N GLY A 163 -9.00 -4.21 -1.38
CA GLY A 163 -8.06 -4.66 -2.40
C GLY A 163 -7.56 -3.50 -3.26
N THR A 164 -8.47 -2.67 -3.79
CA THR A 164 -8.13 -1.50 -4.61
C THR A 164 -7.31 -0.46 -3.82
N LEU A 165 -7.71 -0.13 -2.58
CA LEU A 165 -7.00 0.86 -1.77
C LEU A 165 -5.53 0.49 -1.51
N TYR A 166 -5.26 -0.78 -1.17
CA TYR A 166 -3.91 -1.24 -0.87
C TYR A 166 -3.10 -1.59 -2.12
N SER A 167 -3.72 -2.18 -3.15
CA SER A 167 -3.00 -2.64 -4.35
C SER A 167 -2.78 -1.56 -5.40
N HIS A 168 -3.55 -0.46 -5.39
CA HIS A 168 -3.44 0.58 -6.40
C HIS A 168 -1.99 1.04 -6.57
N PRO A 169 -1.43 1.04 -7.81
CA PRO A 169 0.01 1.24 -8.03
C PRO A 169 0.52 2.62 -7.62
N TYR A 170 -0.36 3.63 -7.54
CA TYR A 170 -0.02 5.03 -7.31
C TYR A 170 -0.48 5.59 -5.96
N THR A 171 -0.95 4.75 -5.03
CA THR A 171 -1.27 5.13 -3.64
C THR A 171 -0.16 4.72 -2.69
N PHE A 172 -0.06 5.40 -1.53
CA PHE A 172 0.87 5.01 -0.48
C PHE A 172 0.30 3.90 0.40
N VAL A 173 1.17 3.04 0.92
CA VAL A 173 0.83 2.11 2.00
C VAL A 173 1.80 2.34 3.15
N LEU A 174 1.26 2.62 4.32
CA LEU A 174 1.99 2.83 5.56
C LEU A 174 1.79 1.59 6.44
N ARG A 175 2.87 0.88 6.77
CA ARG A 175 2.80 -0.37 7.54
C ARG A 175 3.42 -0.20 8.91
N LEU A 176 2.67 -0.48 9.97
CA LEU A 176 3.17 -0.56 11.33
C LEU A 176 3.52 -2.03 11.65
N THR A 177 4.71 -2.47 11.24
CA THR A 177 5.14 -3.87 11.35
C THR A 177 5.63 -4.25 12.74
N SER A 178 5.83 -3.28 13.63
CA SER A 178 6.19 -3.49 15.04
C SER A 178 5.14 -2.91 15.97
N PHE A 179 4.94 -3.56 17.10
CA PHE A 179 4.14 -3.00 18.19
C PHE A 179 4.80 -1.74 18.79
N PRO A 180 4.02 -0.82 19.39
CA PRO A 180 4.56 0.29 20.13
C PRO A 180 5.31 -0.18 21.39
N ASP A 181 6.26 0.64 21.86
CA ASP A 181 7.03 0.34 23.05
C ASP A 181 6.12 0.09 24.27
N GLY A 182 6.46 -0.92 25.06
CA GLY A 182 5.70 -1.33 26.23
C GLY A 182 4.40 -2.11 25.95
N HIS A 183 4.07 -2.39 24.66
CA HIS A 183 2.96 -3.31 24.36
C HIS A 183 3.42 -4.76 24.50
N LYS A 184 2.79 -5.50 25.41
CA LYS A 184 3.10 -6.89 25.69
C LYS A 184 1.88 -7.78 25.46
N ALA A 185 2.12 -8.93 24.86
CA ALA A 185 1.06 -9.90 24.55
C ALA A 185 0.38 -10.43 25.83
N GLU A 186 1.18 -10.67 26.86
CA GLU A 186 0.75 -11.21 28.16
C GLU A 186 -0.13 -10.26 28.96
N ASP A 187 -0.06 -8.97 28.69
CA ASP A 187 -0.86 -7.94 29.38
C ASP A 187 -2.23 -7.70 28.70
N GLN A 188 -2.53 -8.39 27.59
CA GLN A 188 -3.76 -8.17 26.83
C GLN A 188 -4.93 -8.97 27.36
N ALA A 189 -6.14 -8.37 27.28
CA ALA A 189 -7.37 -9.05 27.66
C ALA A 189 -7.64 -10.28 26.79
N GLU A 190 -8.30 -11.27 27.38
CA GLU A 190 -8.73 -12.49 26.68
C GLU A 190 -9.53 -12.16 25.40
N GLY A 191 -9.27 -12.91 24.34
CA GLY A 191 -9.87 -12.70 23.02
C GLY A 191 -9.18 -11.64 22.16
N THR A 192 -8.14 -10.93 22.68
CA THR A 192 -7.29 -10.08 21.84
C THR A 192 -6.39 -10.94 20.95
N ASN A 193 -6.34 -10.61 19.66
CA ASN A 193 -5.36 -11.21 18.76
C ASN A 193 -3.98 -10.62 19.06
N VAL A 194 -3.09 -11.40 19.68
CA VAL A 194 -1.74 -10.96 20.07
C VAL A 194 -0.66 -11.34 19.06
N ALA A 195 -1.03 -11.96 17.94
CA ALA A 195 -0.08 -12.31 16.89
C ALA A 195 0.65 -11.07 16.36
N LYS A 196 1.90 -11.24 15.95
CA LYS A 196 2.69 -10.18 15.32
C LYS A 196 2.13 -9.80 13.96
N TYR A 197 2.54 -8.66 13.43
CA TYR A 197 2.06 -8.11 12.16
C TYR A 197 2.02 -9.15 11.03
N PHE A 198 3.11 -9.86 10.77
CA PHE A 198 3.23 -10.81 9.67
C PHE A 198 2.44 -12.13 9.88
N ASP A 199 1.98 -12.36 11.10
CA ASP A 199 1.21 -13.55 11.46
C ASP A 199 -0.29 -13.26 11.55
N ARG A 200 -0.71 -12.00 11.39
CA ARG A 200 -2.13 -11.61 11.34
C ARG A 200 -2.67 -11.66 9.92
N GLY A 201 -3.82 -12.28 9.75
CA GLY A 201 -4.41 -12.50 8.44
C GLY A 201 -4.71 -11.22 7.66
N TRP A 202 -5.30 -10.21 8.30
CA TRP A 202 -5.57 -8.93 7.64
C TRP A 202 -4.28 -8.19 7.29
N CYS A 203 -3.34 -8.03 8.21
CA CYS A 203 -2.06 -7.37 7.93
C CYS A 203 -1.26 -8.09 6.83
N TYR A 204 -1.27 -9.44 6.86
CA TYR A 204 -0.67 -10.26 5.82
C TYR A 204 -1.32 -9.99 4.45
N THR A 205 -2.64 -9.88 4.40
CA THR A 205 -3.38 -9.59 3.17
C THR A 205 -3.08 -8.18 2.64
N GLU A 206 -3.13 -7.17 3.50
CA GLU A 206 -2.89 -5.77 3.15
C GLU A 206 -1.48 -5.54 2.59
N GLN A 207 -0.46 -6.14 3.21
CA GLN A 207 0.88 -6.08 2.67
C GLN A 207 1.05 -6.87 1.37
N SER A 208 0.33 -7.99 1.21
CA SER A 208 0.35 -8.78 -0.02
C SER A 208 -0.28 -8.01 -1.18
N TRP A 209 -1.39 -7.30 -0.94
CA TRP A 209 -1.96 -6.36 -1.92
C TRP A 209 -0.98 -5.26 -2.29
N ALA A 210 -0.34 -4.63 -1.29
CA ALA A 210 0.68 -3.60 -1.53
C ALA A 210 1.91 -4.15 -2.28
N GLY A 211 2.13 -5.45 -2.23
CA GLY A 211 3.19 -6.17 -2.94
C GLY A 211 2.89 -6.45 -4.41
N LEU A 212 1.63 -6.33 -4.91
CA LEU A 212 1.28 -6.75 -6.27
C LEU A 212 2.03 -5.95 -7.34
N THR A 213 1.68 -4.71 -7.55
CA THR A 213 2.22 -3.90 -8.66
C THR A 213 2.83 -2.56 -8.22
N LYS A 214 2.68 -2.21 -6.94
CA LYS A 214 3.13 -0.93 -6.39
C LYS A 214 4.66 -0.83 -6.39
N ALA A 215 5.21 0.34 -6.71
CA ALA A 215 6.63 0.62 -6.54
C ALA A 215 7.04 0.61 -5.07
N GLY A 216 8.28 0.16 -4.77
CA GLY A 216 8.79 0.05 -3.39
C GLY A 216 8.71 1.36 -2.61
N ALA A 217 9.00 2.49 -3.27
CA ALA A 217 8.96 3.82 -2.67
C ALA A 217 7.57 4.25 -2.13
N LEU A 218 6.49 3.61 -2.57
CA LEU A 218 5.13 3.88 -2.13
C LEU A 218 4.66 2.94 -0.99
N SER A 219 5.51 2.03 -0.51
CA SER A 219 5.20 1.12 0.59
C SER A 219 6.21 1.30 1.72
N LEU A 220 5.85 2.08 2.74
CA LEU A 220 6.71 2.45 3.86
C LEU A 220 6.50 1.56 5.07
N ASP A 221 7.57 1.01 5.62
CA ASP A 221 7.55 0.24 6.87
C ASP A 221 7.84 1.14 8.07
N LEU A 222 6.79 1.72 8.64
CA LEU A 222 6.89 2.59 9.81
C LEU A 222 7.34 1.84 11.09
N GLY A 223 7.33 0.51 11.06
CA GLY A 223 7.91 -0.31 12.12
C GLY A 223 9.41 -0.12 12.27
N LYS A 224 10.09 0.37 11.22
CA LYS A 224 11.52 0.69 11.21
C LYS A 224 11.85 2.10 11.75
N MET A 225 10.84 2.93 12.01
CA MET A 225 11.08 4.26 12.57
C MET A 225 11.67 4.15 13.97
N ARG A 226 12.75 4.88 14.20
CA ARG A 226 13.46 4.93 15.49
C ARG A 226 12.75 5.89 16.44
N ALA A 227 12.66 5.50 17.71
CA ALA A 227 12.11 6.36 18.76
C ALA A 227 12.96 7.63 18.93
N GLY A 228 12.33 8.78 19.19
CA GLY A 228 13.00 10.06 19.43
C GLY A 228 13.70 10.69 18.22
N VAL A 229 13.61 10.06 17.01
CA VAL A 229 14.19 10.63 15.78
C VAL A 229 13.15 11.46 15.05
N GLU A 230 13.48 12.70 14.75
CA GLU A 230 12.72 13.54 13.84
C GLU A 230 13.04 13.13 12.38
N TYR A 231 12.00 12.99 11.59
CA TYR A 231 12.10 12.59 10.18
C TYR A 231 11.67 13.73 9.27
N ASP A 232 12.41 13.89 8.18
CA ASP A 232 11.97 14.55 6.96
C ASP A 232 11.65 13.53 5.87
N TRP A 233 11.23 13.99 4.70
CA TRP A 233 10.94 13.12 3.56
C TRP A 233 12.11 12.16 3.24
N GLY A 234 13.33 12.71 3.15
CA GLY A 234 14.50 11.94 2.73
C GLY A 234 14.92 10.87 3.74
N SER A 235 14.91 11.20 5.03
CA SER A 235 15.26 10.27 6.11
C SER A 235 14.17 9.22 6.31
N LEU A 236 12.89 9.58 6.22
CA LEU A 236 11.78 8.64 6.32
C LEU A 236 11.82 7.61 5.18
N THR A 237 11.94 8.06 3.93
CA THR A 237 11.99 7.15 2.77
C THR A 237 13.22 6.27 2.82
N ARG A 238 14.39 6.79 3.17
CA ARG A 238 15.60 6.00 3.31
C ARG A 238 15.48 4.89 4.36
N ASP A 239 14.96 5.21 5.56
CA ASP A 239 14.90 4.27 6.67
C ASP A 239 13.72 3.29 6.53
N CYS A 240 12.60 3.70 5.92
CA CYS A 240 11.36 2.92 5.86
C CYS A 240 11.12 2.22 4.52
N VAL A 241 11.70 2.68 3.40
CA VAL A 241 11.60 2.02 2.09
C VAL A 241 12.72 1.00 1.89
N GLN A 242 13.95 1.37 2.26
CA GLN A 242 15.12 0.56 2.00
C GLN A 242 15.27 -0.63 2.96
N GLY A 243 15.76 -1.72 2.42
CA GLY A 243 16.20 -2.89 3.15
C GLY A 243 15.07 -3.82 3.59
N GLY A 244 14.69 -4.70 2.70
CA GLY A 244 14.07 -5.96 2.98
C GLY A 244 12.63 -5.95 3.50
N GLY A 245 12.00 -7.10 3.35
CA GLY A 245 10.68 -7.37 3.93
C GLY A 245 9.50 -7.14 3.00
N ARG A 246 9.68 -6.56 1.79
CA ARG A 246 8.66 -6.65 0.77
C ARG A 246 8.84 -7.98 0.01
N ARG A 247 7.86 -8.83 0.16
CA ARG A 247 7.83 -10.11 -0.57
C ARG A 247 7.40 -9.90 -2.02
N PRO A 248 7.81 -10.76 -2.94
CA PRO A 248 7.25 -10.84 -4.27
C PRO A 248 5.74 -11.11 -4.23
N PRO A 249 5.00 -10.74 -5.28
CA PRO A 249 3.60 -11.12 -5.42
C PRO A 249 3.48 -12.65 -5.41
N LEU A 250 2.38 -13.13 -4.85
CA LEU A 250 2.05 -14.57 -4.79
C LEU A 250 0.94 -14.88 -5.79
N LEU A 251 0.97 -16.05 -6.38
CA LEU A 251 -0.21 -16.61 -7.03
C LEU A 251 -1.37 -16.73 -6.03
N PRO A 252 -2.65 -16.55 -6.43
CA PRO A 252 -3.79 -16.66 -5.52
C PRO A 252 -3.84 -17.98 -4.73
N SER A 253 -3.42 -19.09 -5.34
CA SER A 253 -3.35 -20.39 -4.67
C SER A 253 -2.27 -20.44 -3.58
N ALA A 254 -1.08 -19.89 -3.85
CA ALA A 254 0.00 -19.80 -2.90
C ALA A 254 -0.35 -18.86 -1.74
N PHE A 255 -0.94 -17.69 -2.04
CA PHE A 255 -1.47 -16.79 -1.03
C PHE A 255 -2.51 -17.48 -0.14
N ALA A 256 -3.47 -18.20 -0.73
CA ALA A 256 -4.51 -18.91 0.02
C ALA A 256 -3.95 -20.01 0.94
N ALA A 257 -2.89 -20.69 0.51
CA ALA A 257 -2.21 -21.71 1.33
C ALA A 257 -1.50 -21.06 2.53
N GLU A 258 -0.75 -19.99 2.33
CA GLU A 258 -0.09 -19.28 3.43
C GLU A 258 -1.09 -18.65 4.40
N LEU A 259 -2.22 -18.14 3.88
CA LEU A 259 -3.27 -17.52 4.70
C LEU A 259 -3.82 -18.47 5.76
N GLU A 260 -3.83 -19.79 5.49
CA GLU A 260 -4.30 -20.77 6.48
C GLU A 260 -3.48 -20.77 7.77
N THR A 261 -2.21 -20.39 7.70
CA THR A 261 -1.32 -20.31 8.86
C THR A 261 -1.50 -19.02 9.66
N LYS A 262 -2.26 -18.04 9.14
CA LYS A 262 -2.39 -16.71 9.73
C LYS A 262 -3.52 -16.66 10.77
N SER A 263 -3.29 -15.83 11.81
CA SER A 263 -4.23 -15.61 12.90
C SER A 263 -5.27 -14.55 12.53
N PHE A 264 -6.54 -14.87 12.70
CA PHE A 264 -7.68 -13.96 12.56
C PHE A 264 -8.49 -13.92 13.86
N THR A 265 -9.11 -12.81 14.16
CA THR A 265 -10.10 -12.70 15.23
C THR A 265 -11.38 -13.45 14.83
N ASN A 266 -11.83 -13.32 13.58
CA ASN A 266 -12.97 -14.04 13.00
C ASN A 266 -12.56 -14.84 11.75
N GLY A 267 -11.72 -15.86 11.93
CA GLY A 267 -11.16 -16.61 10.80
C GLY A 267 -12.18 -17.37 9.96
N LYS A 268 -13.34 -17.70 10.51
CA LYS A 268 -14.41 -18.42 9.80
C LYS A 268 -14.96 -17.60 8.63
N ASP A 269 -15.20 -16.32 8.86
CA ASP A 269 -15.81 -15.43 7.86
C ASP A 269 -14.75 -14.66 7.05
N ASP A 270 -13.66 -14.27 7.72
CA ASP A 270 -12.62 -13.44 7.11
C ASP A 270 -11.78 -14.22 6.09
N LYS A 271 -11.35 -15.45 6.39
CA LYS A 271 -10.47 -16.20 5.46
C LYS A 271 -11.07 -16.40 4.06
N PRO A 272 -12.34 -16.85 3.91
CA PRO A 272 -12.95 -16.96 2.58
C PRO A 272 -13.10 -15.60 1.88
N LEU A 273 -13.37 -14.55 2.65
CA LEU A 273 -13.51 -13.20 2.11
C LEU A 273 -12.18 -12.70 1.54
N VAL A 274 -11.11 -12.71 2.34
CA VAL A 274 -9.81 -12.16 1.91
C VAL A 274 -9.17 -12.95 0.77
N LYS A 275 -9.41 -14.28 0.68
CA LYS A 275 -8.99 -15.09 -0.48
C LYS A 275 -9.58 -14.57 -1.77
N ARG A 276 -10.92 -14.38 -1.80
CA ARG A 276 -11.61 -13.83 -2.99
C ARG A 276 -11.16 -12.42 -3.33
N LEU A 277 -10.98 -11.58 -2.29
CA LEU A 277 -10.54 -10.20 -2.50
C LEU A 277 -9.09 -10.13 -3.01
N TYR A 278 -8.22 -11.04 -2.55
CA TYR A 278 -6.84 -11.12 -3.05
C TYR A 278 -6.81 -11.57 -4.51
N GLU A 279 -7.54 -12.62 -4.86
CA GLU A 279 -7.63 -13.13 -6.22
C GLU A 279 -8.14 -12.05 -7.18
N ALA A 280 -9.23 -11.36 -6.84
CA ALA A 280 -9.76 -10.26 -7.64
C ALA A 280 -8.75 -9.11 -7.83
N ALA A 281 -8.06 -8.70 -6.75
CA ALA A 281 -7.04 -7.65 -6.84
C ALA A 281 -5.82 -8.11 -7.66
N PHE A 282 -5.40 -9.37 -7.54
CA PHE A 282 -4.32 -9.94 -8.31
C PHE A 282 -4.64 -9.90 -9.82
N GLU A 283 -5.80 -10.43 -10.22
CA GLU A 283 -6.25 -10.44 -11.61
C GLU A 283 -6.37 -9.02 -12.17
N GLU A 284 -6.99 -8.12 -11.43
CA GLU A 284 -7.16 -6.73 -11.84
C GLU A 284 -5.83 -6.02 -12.04
N GLN A 285 -4.93 -6.07 -11.05
CA GLN A 285 -3.68 -5.33 -11.07
C GLN A 285 -2.70 -5.87 -12.11
N PHE A 286 -2.53 -7.19 -12.19
CA PHE A 286 -1.65 -7.78 -13.20
C PHE A 286 -2.24 -7.67 -14.61
N GLY A 287 -3.55 -7.79 -14.76
CA GLY A 287 -4.23 -7.63 -16.06
C GLY A 287 -4.10 -6.21 -16.65
N LYS A 288 -3.97 -5.18 -15.79
CA LYS A 288 -3.77 -3.79 -16.20
C LYS A 288 -2.29 -3.42 -16.35
N ALA A 289 -1.37 -4.14 -15.69
CA ALA A 289 0.02 -3.74 -15.55
C ALA A 289 0.75 -3.70 -16.89
N THR A 290 1.28 -2.55 -17.25
CA THR A 290 2.21 -2.36 -18.36
C THR A 290 3.65 -2.17 -17.88
N VAL A 291 3.83 -1.82 -16.60
CA VAL A 291 5.14 -1.64 -15.96
C VAL A 291 5.08 -2.27 -14.58
N LEU A 292 6.08 -3.11 -14.27
CA LEU A 292 6.34 -3.59 -12.92
C LEU A 292 7.71 -3.09 -12.50
N PHE A 293 7.77 -2.48 -11.32
CA PHE A 293 9.00 -1.89 -10.82
C PHE A 293 9.31 -2.41 -9.41
N TYR A 294 10.25 -3.35 -9.33
CA TYR A 294 10.67 -4.05 -8.13
C TYR A 294 12.16 -3.83 -7.85
N ALA A 295 12.66 -2.62 -8.07
CA ALA A 295 14.03 -2.25 -7.77
C ALA A 295 14.21 -1.93 -6.27
N TYR A 296 15.44 -2.09 -5.77
CA TYR A 296 15.86 -1.76 -4.40
C TYR A 296 15.09 -2.53 -3.32
N LEU A 297 14.78 -3.81 -3.54
CA LEU A 297 13.99 -4.63 -2.61
C LEU A 297 14.81 -5.71 -1.91
N ASP A 298 16.13 -5.77 -2.12
CA ASP A 298 17.05 -6.79 -1.63
C ASP A 298 16.59 -8.22 -1.99
N TRP A 299 15.94 -8.38 -3.16
CA TRP A 299 15.46 -9.67 -3.65
C TRP A 299 16.62 -10.51 -4.19
N GLY A 300 16.67 -11.79 -3.77
CA GLY A 300 17.60 -12.79 -4.26
C GLY A 300 16.95 -13.74 -5.27
N ASP A 301 17.58 -14.88 -5.44
CA ASP A 301 17.14 -15.92 -6.39
C ASP A 301 15.77 -16.52 -6.03
N ALA A 302 15.46 -16.65 -4.74
CA ALA A 302 14.17 -17.17 -4.28
C ALA A 302 13.01 -16.24 -4.64
N GLU A 303 13.17 -14.94 -4.44
CA GLU A 303 12.18 -13.93 -4.79
C GLU A 303 12.03 -13.82 -6.31
N ALA A 304 13.12 -13.90 -7.06
CA ALA A 304 13.10 -13.92 -8.52
C ALA A 304 12.37 -15.16 -9.07
N ALA A 305 12.58 -16.33 -8.47
CA ALA A 305 11.87 -17.56 -8.85
C ALA A 305 10.36 -17.44 -8.57
N GLN A 306 9.97 -16.86 -7.43
CA GLN A 306 8.57 -16.63 -7.11
C GLN A 306 7.91 -15.64 -8.09
N LEU A 307 8.62 -14.57 -8.48
CA LEU A 307 8.14 -13.65 -9.53
C LEU A 307 8.01 -14.37 -10.88
N ALA A 308 8.95 -15.23 -11.22
CA ALA A 308 8.90 -16.03 -12.45
C ALA A 308 7.66 -16.93 -12.50
N GLU A 309 7.26 -17.54 -11.39
CA GLU A 309 5.99 -18.32 -11.30
C GLU A 309 4.76 -17.44 -11.59
N VAL A 310 4.73 -16.22 -11.03
CA VAL A 310 3.64 -15.28 -11.29
C VAL A 310 3.60 -14.88 -12.77
N LEU A 311 4.75 -14.59 -13.38
CA LEU A 311 4.81 -14.28 -14.81
C LEU A 311 4.37 -15.49 -15.65
N ALA A 312 4.86 -16.69 -15.35
CA ALA A 312 4.54 -17.94 -16.06
C ALA A 312 3.04 -18.28 -16.01
N SER A 313 2.28 -17.80 -15.00
CA SER A 313 0.84 -17.97 -14.93
C SER A 313 0.07 -17.26 -16.05
N GLY A 314 0.72 -16.37 -16.81
CA GLY A 314 0.11 -15.55 -17.84
C GLY A 314 -0.69 -14.37 -17.32
N ALA A 315 -0.58 -14.00 -16.04
CA ALA A 315 -1.34 -12.88 -15.46
C ALA A 315 -0.95 -11.52 -16.06
N ALA A 316 0.32 -11.35 -16.50
CA ALA A 316 0.90 -10.07 -16.91
C ALA A 316 1.01 -9.91 -18.45
N GLN A 317 -0.05 -10.22 -19.20
CA GLN A 317 -0.02 -10.23 -20.69
C GLN A 317 0.29 -8.87 -21.32
N ARG A 318 0.00 -7.78 -20.62
CA ARG A 318 0.21 -6.41 -21.12
C ARG A 318 1.55 -5.81 -20.65
N LEU A 319 2.35 -6.57 -19.92
CA LEU A 319 3.60 -6.09 -19.34
C LEU A 319 4.60 -5.71 -20.44
N GLU A 320 4.99 -4.46 -20.49
CA GLU A 320 5.96 -3.91 -21.44
C GLU A 320 7.33 -3.66 -20.82
N ARG A 321 7.38 -3.45 -19.48
CA ARG A 321 8.62 -3.15 -18.77
C ARG A 321 8.64 -3.84 -17.41
N LEU A 322 9.77 -4.46 -17.08
CA LEU A 322 10.07 -5.06 -15.79
C LEU A 322 11.39 -4.49 -15.29
N GLY A 323 11.37 -3.76 -14.17
CA GLY A 323 12.54 -3.23 -13.49
C GLY A 323 12.87 -4.06 -12.26
N LEU A 324 14.09 -4.61 -12.20
CA LEU A 324 14.61 -5.41 -11.10
C LEU A 324 15.98 -4.88 -10.62
N ASP A 325 16.29 -3.64 -10.97
CA ASP A 325 17.57 -3.00 -10.68
C ASP A 325 17.88 -2.98 -9.19
N ASP A 326 19.15 -3.00 -8.83
CA ASP A 326 19.62 -2.90 -7.44
C ASP A 326 18.96 -3.92 -6.47
N ASN A 327 18.92 -5.17 -6.92
CA ASN A 327 18.56 -6.37 -6.13
C ASN A 327 19.78 -7.33 -6.07
N GLU A 328 19.65 -8.41 -5.30
CA GLU A 328 20.69 -9.45 -5.11
C GLU A 328 20.42 -10.71 -5.95
N ILE A 329 19.75 -10.56 -7.11
CA ILE A 329 19.38 -11.67 -7.99
C ILE A 329 20.64 -12.21 -8.68
N GLY A 330 20.92 -13.48 -8.44
CA GLY A 330 22.02 -14.22 -9.03
C GLY A 330 21.62 -14.99 -10.29
N ASP A 331 22.50 -15.93 -10.69
CA ASP A 331 22.33 -16.71 -11.92
C ASP A 331 21.08 -17.61 -11.89
N GLU A 332 20.73 -18.19 -10.75
CA GLU A 332 19.55 -19.08 -10.64
C GLU A 332 18.25 -18.31 -10.77
N GLY A 333 18.15 -17.14 -10.13
CA GLY A 333 17.00 -16.26 -10.28
C GLY A 333 16.84 -15.74 -11.72
N CYS A 334 17.94 -15.36 -12.37
CA CYS A 334 17.96 -14.98 -13.78
C CYS A 334 17.50 -16.12 -14.71
N LYS A 335 17.93 -17.36 -14.45
CA LYS A 335 17.49 -18.54 -15.22
C LYS A 335 15.99 -18.78 -15.05
N ALA A 336 15.46 -18.67 -13.83
CA ALA A 336 14.03 -18.85 -13.56
C ALA A 336 13.19 -17.80 -14.33
N LEU A 337 13.58 -16.53 -14.28
CA LEU A 337 12.90 -15.45 -15.01
C LEU A 337 13.01 -15.67 -16.54
N ALA A 338 14.18 -16.05 -17.03
CA ALA A 338 14.40 -16.32 -18.44
C ALA A 338 13.54 -17.49 -18.95
N ALA A 339 13.38 -18.56 -18.16
CA ALA A 339 12.54 -19.70 -18.51
C ALA A 339 11.06 -19.27 -18.64
N ALA A 340 10.54 -18.53 -17.66
CA ALA A 340 9.18 -18.02 -17.70
C ALA A 340 8.93 -17.13 -18.94
N LEU A 341 9.84 -16.22 -19.24
CA LEU A 341 9.72 -15.30 -20.40
C LEU A 341 9.83 -16.03 -21.73
N LYS A 342 10.68 -17.06 -21.82
CA LYS A 342 10.81 -17.89 -23.04
C LYS A 342 9.51 -18.65 -23.38
N GLU A 343 8.74 -19.02 -22.38
CA GLU A 343 7.45 -19.67 -22.54
C GLU A 343 6.31 -18.70 -22.92
N GLY A 344 6.61 -17.43 -23.14
CA GLY A 344 5.64 -16.43 -23.59
C GLY A 344 4.84 -15.81 -22.44
N ALA A 345 5.34 -15.86 -21.23
CA ALA A 345 4.67 -15.35 -20.03
C ALA A 345 4.32 -13.85 -20.09
N ALA A 346 5.10 -13.05 -20.80
CA ALA A 346 4.88 -11.62 -21.00
C ALA A 346 5.17 -11.22 -22.45
N PRO A 347 4.26 -11.52 -23.40
CA PRO A 347 4.51 -11.35 -24.83
C PRO A 347 4.72 -9.90 -25.26
N SER A 348 4.24 -8.96 -24.48
CA SER A 348 4.40 -7.51 -24.73
C SER A 348 5.71 -6.93 -24.19
N LEU A 349 6.51 -7.72 -23.46
CA LEU A 349 7.73 -7.25 -22.83
C LEU A 349 8.78 -6.86 -23.87
N LYS A 350 9.21 -5.61 -23.81
CA LYS A 350 10.20 -5.04 -24.74
C LYS A 350 11.61 -5.17 -24.15
N ALA A 351 12.50 -5.84 -24.90
CA ALA A 351 13.91 -5.73 -24.60
C ALA A 351 14.33 -4.26 -24.79
N ARG A 352 14.99 -3.69 -23.79
CA ARG A 352 15.58 -2.36 -23.92
C ARG A 352 17.07 -2.53 -24.10
N ASP A 353 17.63 -1.91 -25.12
CA ASP A 353 19.04 -1.57 -25.12
C ASP A 353 19.33 -0.75 -23.86
N ALA A 354 20.46 -1.00 -23.19
CA ALA A 354 20.81 -0.33 -21.95
C ALA A 354 20.53 1.17 -22.06
N PRO A 355 19.78 1.78 -21.14
CA PRO A 355 19.47 3.20 -21.23
C PRO A 355 20.80 3.96 -21.26
N PRO A 356 20.91 5.06 -22.01
CA PRO A 356 22.01 5.97 -21.86
C PRO A 356 22.09 6.35 -20.37
N ARG A 357 23.28 6.40 -19.80
CA ARG A 357 23.58 6.59 -18.36
C ARG A 357 22.89 7.80 -17.69
N HIS A 358 21.99 8.49 -18.38
CA HIS A 358 21.24 9.69 -17.97
C HIS A 358 19.77 9.66 -18.35
N THR A 359 19.14 8.50 -18.58
CA THR A 359 17.69 8.48 -18.73
C THR A 359 17.09 8.76 -17.35
N PRO A 360 16.30 9.84 -17.16
CA PRO A 360 15.65 10.07 -15.88
C PRO A 360 14.76 8.86 -15.56
N LEU A 361 14.97 8.28 -14.39
CA LEU A 361 14.05 7.31 -13.81
C LEU A 361 12.62 7.88 -13.82
N PRO A 362 11.58 7.04 -13.88
CA PRO A 362 10.22 7.53 -13.67
C PRO A 362 10.22 8.47 -12.46
N ARG A 363 9.62 9.64 -12.57
CA ARG A 363 9.67 10.72 -11.56
C ARG A 363 9.48 10.29 -10.09
N PRO A 364 8.73 9.20 -9.74
CA PRO A 364 8.65 8.70 -8.36
C PRO A 364 9.99 8.28 -7.76
N MET A 365 10.99 7.98 -8.58
CA MET A 365 12.30 7.47 -8.12
C MET A 365 13.36 8.53 -7.87
N LEU A 366 13.20 9.73 -8.41
CA LEU A 366 14.13 10.85 -8.14
C LEU A 366 14.09 11.35 -6.69
N ILE A 367 13.27 10.75 -5.84
CA ILE A 367 13.03 11.19 -4.47
C ILE A 367 13.86 10.43 -3.44
N ALA A 368 14.46 9.29 -3.80
CA ALA A 368 15.52 8.72 -3.00
C ALA A 368 16.79 9.58 -3.19
N PRO A 369 17.42 10.11 -2.13
CA PRO A 369 18.68 10.79 -2.28
C PRO A 369 19.69 9.83 -2.93
N PRO A 370 20.60 10.30 -3.82
CA PRO A 370 21.62 9.45 -4.38
C PRO A 370 22.41 8.86 -3.21
N LEU A 371 22.40 7.54 -3.10
CA LEU A 371 23.24 6.82 -2.16
C LEU A 371 24.69 7.23 -2.46
N ALA A 372 25.33 7.83 -1.49
CA ALA A 372 26.77 7.99 -1.49
C ALA A 372 27.36 6.57 -1.62
N CYS A 373 27.84 6.25 -2.79
CA CYS A 373 28.49 5.00 -3.14
C CYS A 373 29.62 4.79 -2.12
N ARG A 374 29.42 3.95 -1.09
CA ARG A 374 30.54 3.43 -0.32
C ARG A 374 31.32 2.56 -1.28
N ARG A 375 32.50 3.02 -1.65
CA ARG A 375 33.50 2.24 -2.39
C ARG A 375 33.87 1.00 -1.56
N SER A 376 33.18 -0.10 -1.82
CA SER A 376 33.72 -1.42 -1.65
C SER A 376 33.77 -2.01 -3.07
N GLY A 377 34.99 -2.32 -3.52
CA GLY A 377 35.28 -2.62 -4.91
C GLY A 377 34.61 -3.90 -5.39
N TRP A 378 33.43 -3.72 -5.99
CA TRP A 378 32.77 -4.72 -6.82
C TRP A 378 32.32 -4.06 -8.11
N THR A 379 32.78 -4.64 -9.20
CA THR A 379 32.45 -4.24 -10.57
C THR A 379 30.92 -4.37 -10.77
N THR A 380 30.32 -3.27 -11.18
CA THR A 380 28.91 -3.20 -11.59
C THR A 380 28.66 -4.15 -12.76
N SER A 381 28.05 -5.30 -12.51
CA SER A 381 27.39 -6.08 -13.55
C SER A 381 25.99 -5.52 -13.75
N SER A 382 25.85 -4.56 -14.65
CA SER A 382 24.58 -4.18 -15.23
C SER A 382 24.04 -5.40 -15.98
N LEU A 383 22.96 -6.01 -15.48
CA LEU A 383 22.21 -7.03 -16.20
C LEU A 383 21.48 -6.37 -17.37
N SER A 384 22.21 -6.12 -18.45
CA SER A 384 21.65 -5.99 -19.78
C SER A 384 21.43 -7.41 -20.30
N TRP A 385 20.18 -7.78 -20.57
CA TRP A 385 19.83 -9.05 -21.17
C TRP A 385 20.54 -9.22 -22.50
N TRP A 386 21.47 -10.17 -22.57
CA TRP A 386 22.01 -10.72 -23.82
C TRP A 386 21.30 -12.05 -24.08
N PRO A 387 20.81 -12.31 -25.28
CA PRO A 387 20.37 -13.64 -25.62
C PRO A 387 21.65 -14.52 -25.69
N CYS A 388 21.76 -15.49 -24.79
CA CYS A 388 22.71 -16.58 -24.95
C CYS A 388 22.23 -17.40 -26.18
N ALA A 389 23.03 -17.39 -27.20
CA ALA A 389 22.93 -18.32 -28.34
C ALA A 389 23.24 -19.75 -27.88
#